data_48e19bc533daa7904c52e186f414f858
#
_entry.id   48e19bc533daa7904c52e186f414f858
#
_cell.length_a   1.000
_cell.length_b   1.000
_cell.length_c   1.000
_cell.angle_alpha   90.00
_cell.angle_beta   90.00
_cell.angle_gamma   90.00
#
_symmetry.space_group_name_H-M   'P 1'
#
loop_
_entity.id
_entity.type
_entity.pdbx_description
1 polymer ?
#
loop_
_entity_poly.entity_id
_entity_poly.type
_entity_poly.pdbx_seq_one_letter_code
_entity_poly.pdbx_strand_id
1 'polypeptide(L)'
;GGRPPQLLCINGDSAYAVGIDFEFPTIRIALANAKREIVDSRKILFKIDTQAEEVLARMLRELEQLLEEFSSVRSRIVGIGVGICGTIRKTEGRSLHITRIRGWKHVELQRILQEKFHLPVYVNNDVHLLALVEKKKYMREDNSDFIYIGIRSGIGSAYIYQNKLM
;
A
#
# COMPACT_ATOMS: atom_id res chain seq x y z
N GLY A 1 38.16 -24.88 20.43
CA GLY A 1 36.99 -25.02 19.62
C GLY A 1 35.82 -24.25 20.23
N GLY A 2 35.44 -23.13 19.59
CA GLY A 2 34.28 -22.34 19.97
C GLY A 2 32.98 -22.97 19.43
N ARG A 3 31.83 -22.61 20.01
CA ARG A 3 30.51 -23.02 19.53
C ARG A 3 30.29 -22.42 18.11
N PRO A 4 29.81 -23.21 17.13
CA PRO A 4 29.56 -22.67 15.79
C PRO A 4 28.56 -21.52 15.87
N PRO A 5 28.70 -20.47 15.03
CA PRO A 5 27.80 -19.33 15.02
C PRO A 5 26.40 -19.80 14.60
N GLN A 6 25.36 -19.30 15.29
CA GLN A 6 23.97 -19.50 14.90
C GLN A 6 23.49 -18.28 14.11
N LEU A 7 23.03 -18.52 12.91
CA LEU A 7 22.42 -17.47 12.08
C LEU A 7 20.97 -17.25 12.53
N LEU A 8 20.63 -16.00 12.83
CA LEU A 8 19.25 -15.59 13.09
C LEU A 8 18.63 -15.12 11.77
N CYS A 9 17.41 -15.55 11.49
CA CYS A 9 16.63 -15.09 10.35
C CYS A 9 15.23 -14.68 10.79
N ILE A 10 14.61 -13.80 10.01
CA ILE A 10 13.23 -13.40 10.23
C ILE A 10 12.33 -14.60 9.91
N ASN A 11 11.42 -14.95 10.84
CA ASN A 11 10.35 -15.88 10.54
C ASN A 11 9.30 -15.16 9.66
N GLY A 12 9.17 -15.61 8.41
CA GLY A 12 8.22 -15.01 7.45
C GLY A 12 6.78 -15.02 7.98
N ASP A 13 6.40 -16.09 8.68
CA ASP A 13 5.03 -16.28 9.17
C ASP A 13 4.73 -15.56 10.48
N SER A 14 5.68 -14.81 11.03
CA SER A 14 5.47 -14.09 12.30
C SER A 14 4.50 -12.91 12.17
N ALA A 15 4.40 -12.30 11.00
CA ALA A 15 3.49 -11.20 10.72
C ALA A 15 3.18 -11.11 9.23
N TYR A 16 2.04 -10.50 8.92
CA TYR A 16 1.59 -10.22 7.56
C TYR A 16 1.12 -8.78 7.45
N ALA A 17 1.11 -8.24 6.24
CA ALA A 17 0.52 -6.95 5.93
C ALA A 17 -0.19 -7.01 4.58
N VAL A 18 -1.27 -6.25 4.46
CA VAL A 18 -1.94 -6.05 3.16
C VAL A 18 -1.45 -4.76 2.54
N GLY A 19 -1.10 -4.81 1.26
CA GLY A 19 -0.79 -3.65 0.43
C GLY A 19 -1.87 -3.45 -0.64
N ILE A 20 -2.31 -2.21 -0.82
CA ILE A 20 -3.22 -1.82 -1.90
C ILE A 20 -2.52 -0.76 -2.74
N ASP A 21 -2.27 -1.07 -4.02
CA ASP A 21 -1.75 -0.13 -5.01
C ASP A 21 -2.88 0.33 -5.93
N PHE A 22 -3.23 1.58 -5.78
CA PHE A 22 -4.36 2.21 -6.45
C PHE A 22 -3.88 3.00 -7.67
N GLU A 23 -3.48 2.28 -8.71
CA GLU A 23 -3.08 2.84 -9.99
C GLU A 23 -4.20 2.68 -11.02
N PHE A 24 -5.19 3.58 -10.97
CA PHE A 24 -6.35 3.49 -11.85
C PHE A 24 -5.94 3.51 -13.34
N PRO A 25 -6.47 2.66 -14.20
CA PRO A 25 -7.67 1.82 -14.01
C PRO A 25 -7.41 0.46 -13.34
N THR A 26 -6.25 0.25 -12.76
CA THR A 26 -5.90 -0.99 -12.07
C THR A 26 -5.78 -0.75 -10.57
N ILE A 27 -6.37 -1.63 -9.76
CA ILE A 27 -6.09 -1.75 -8.33
C ILE A 27 -5.45 -3.11 -8.10
N ARG A 28 -4.34 -3.14 -7.37
CA ARG A 28 -3.69 -4.37 -6.93
C ARG A 28 -3.82 -4.48 -5.43
N ILE A 29 -4.16 -5.66 -4.95
CA ILE A 29 -4.21 -5.98 -3.53
C ILE A 29 -3.24 -7.15 -3.33
N ALA A 30 -2.35 -7.06 -2.36
CA ALA A 30 -1.40 -8.12 -2.07
C ALA A 30 -1.31 -8.38 -0.57
N LEU A 31 -1.17 -9.65 -0.19
CA LEU A 31 -0.77 -10.07 1.14
C LEU A 31 0.73 -10.38 1.12
N ALA A 32 1.49 -9.77 2.01
CA ALA A 32 2.92 -10.01 2.15
C ALA A 32 3.26 -10.47 3.57
N ASN A 33 4.26 -11.33 3.69
CA ASN A 33 4.76 -11.84 4.96
C ASN A 33 5.86 -10.93 5.57
N ALA A 34 6.36 -11.25 6.77
CA ALA A 34 7.39 -10.49 7.46
C ALA A 34 8.73 -10.41 6.70
N LYS A 35 9.00 -11.33 5.79
CA LYS A 35 10.14 -11.29 4.86
C LYS A 35 9.89 -10.38 3.66
N ARG A 36 8.68 -9.79 3.53
CA ARG A 36 8.25 -9.00 2.37
C ARG A 36 8.08 -9.82 1.10
N GLU A 37 7.86 -11.11 1.23
CA GLU A 37 7.49 -11.99 0.15
C GLU A 37 5.98 -11.88 -0.07
N ILE A 38 5.54 -11.74 -1.32
CA ILE A 38 4.12 -11.71 -1.67
C ILE A 38 3.59 -13.13 -1.57
N VAL A 39 2.62 -13.33 -0.68
CA VAL A 39 1.96 -14.62 -0.43
C VAL A 39 0.80 -14.82 -1.39
N ASP A 40 0.03 -13.75 -1.64
CA ASP A 40 -1.04 -13.72 -2.64
C ASP A 40 -1.20 -12.31 -3.20
N SER A 41 -1.71 -12.21 -4.43
CA SER A 41 -1.98 -10.93 -5.06
C SER A 41 -3.18 -11.01 -6.00
N ARG A 42 -3.99 -9.93 -5.99
CA ARG A 42 -5.16 -9.77 -6.82
C ARG A 42 -5.08 -8.49 -7.63
N LYS A 43 -5.62 -8.55 -8.84
CA LYS A 43 -5.67 -7.42 -9.76
C LYS A 43 -7.12 -7.18 -10.18
N ILE A 44 -7.58 -5.97 -9.94
CA ILE A 44 -8.90 -5.50 -10.36
C ILE A 44 -8.69 -4.50 -11.50
N LEU A 45 -9.33 -4.74 -12.62
CA LEU A 45 -9.32 -3.82 -13.76
C LEU A 45 -10.67 -3.13 -13.87
N PHE A 46 -10.66 -1.82 -14.02
CA PHE A 46 -11.85 -1.01 -14.20
C PHE A 46 -11.88 -0.37 -15.60
N LYS A 47 -13.07 0.02 -16.03
CA LYS A 47 -13.21 0.91 -17.20
C LYS A 47 -12.92 2.36 -16.76
N ILE A 48 -12.43 3.17 -17.69
CA ILE A 48 -12.32 4.62 -17.46
C ILE A 48 -13.74 5.15 -17.20
N ASP A 49 -13.85 6.15 -16.32
CA ASP A 49 -15.10 6.74 -15.86
C ASP A 49 -16.04 5.82 -15.04
N THR A 50 -15.53 4.68 -14.55
CA THR A 50 -16.26 3.90 -13.56
C THR A 50 -16.61 4.77 -12.35
N GLN A 51 -17.81 4.60 -11.79
CA GLN A 51 -18.29 5.33 -10.62
C GLN A 51 -17.48 4.97 -9.36
N ALA A 52 -17.27 5.97 -8.50
CA ALA A 52 -16.51 5.81 -7.26
C ALA A 52 -17.07 4.71 -6.35
N GLU A 53 -18.40 4.62 -6.27
CA GLU A 53 -19.10 3.62 -5.46
C GLU A 53 -18.80 2.19 -5.95
N GLU A 54 -18.77 1.98 -7.27
CA GLU A 54 -18.45 0.67 -7.87
C GLU A 54 -16.99 0.30 -7.61
N VAL A 55 -16.08 1.28 -7.76
CA VAL A 55 -14.65 1.07 -7.50
C VAL A 55 -14.42 0.66 -6.05
N LEU A 56 -15.02 1.38 -5.10
CA LEU A 56 -14.95 1.08 -3.68
C LEU A 56 -15.57 -0.29 -3.35
N ALA A 57 -16.78 -0.55 -3.83
CA ALA A 57 -17.47 -1.81 -3.57
C ALA A 57 -16.69 -3.02 -4.07
N ARG A 58 -16.10 -2.96 -5.26
CA ARG A 58 -15.27 -4.04 -5.80
C ARG A 58 -13.97 -4.21 -5.02
N MET A 59 -13.28 -3.13 -4.72
CA MET A 59 -12.06 -3.18 -3.92
C MET A 59 -12.31 -3.79 -2.54
N LEU A 60 -13.37 -3.35 -1.85
CA LEU A 60 -13.72 -3.87 -0.52
C LEU A 60 -14.06 -5.36 -0.56
N ARG A 61 -14.79 -5.82 -1.58
CA ARG A 61 -15.15 -7.24 -1.77
C ARG A 61 -13.93 -8.11 -2.01
N GLU A 62 -13.03 -7.70 -2.90
CA GLU A 62 -11.81 -8.46 -3.19
C GLU A 62 -10.88 -8.54 -1.96
N LEU A 63 -10.80 -7.46 -1.19
CA LEU A 63 -10.06 -7.46 0.06
C LEU A 63 -10.71 -8.39 1.10
N GLU A 64 -12.02 -8.39 1.21
CA GLU A 64 -12.77 -9.28 2.10
C GLU A 64 -12.51 -10.75 1.78
N GLN A 65 -12.64 -11.11 0.51
CA GLN A 65 -12.35 -12.48 0.04
C GLN A 65 -10.89 -12.89 0.31
N LEU A 66 -9.92 -11.99 0.06
CA LEU A 66 -8.52 -12.25 0.42
C LEU A 66 -8.37 -12.57 1.90
N LEU A 67 -8.98 -11.75 2.77
CA LEU A 67 -8.86 -11.92 4.21
C LEU A 67 -9.60 -13.17 4.74
N GLU A 68 -10.67 -13.60 4.08
CA GLU A 68 -11.38 -14.85 4.38
C GLU A 68 -10.55 -16.07 4.00
N GLU A 69 -9.99 -16.09 2.80
CA GLU A 69 -9.11 -17.18 2.33
C GLU A 69 -7.86 -17.34 3.22
N PHE A 70 -7.35 -16.23 3.75
CA PHE A 70 -6.22 -16.22 4.68
C PHE A 70 -6.65 -16.08 6.14
N SER A 71 -7.82 -16.56 6.50
CA SER A 71 -8.35 -16.49 7.88
C SER A 71 -7.42 -17.10 8.93
N SER A 72 -6.67 -18.16 8.58
CA SER A 72 -5.69 -18.80 9.47
C SER A 72 -4.53 -17.91 9.91
N VAL A 73 -4.23 -16.86 9.16
CA VAL A 73 -3.18 -15.87 9.48
C VAL A 73 -3.75 -14.51 9.87
N ARG A 74 -5.07 -14.37 9.94
CA ARG A 74 -5.78 -13.10 10.19
C ARG A 74 -5.27 -12.35 11.42
N SER A 75 -5.04 -13.06 12.54
CA SER A 75 -4.54 -12.49 13.79
C SER A 75 -3.10 -11.97 13.71
N ARG A 76 -2.36 -12.36 12.68
CA ARG A 76 -0.98 -11.91 12.41
C ARG A 76 -0.89 -10.80 11.37
N ILE A 77 -2.04 -10.37 10.81
CA ILE A 77 -2.07 -9.22 9.89
C ILE A 77 -1.97 -7.93 10.70
N VAL A 78 -0.85 -7.22 10.56
CA VAL A 78 -0.54 -6.02 11.35
C VAL A 78 -1.22 -4.75 10.81
N GLY A 79 -1.72 -4.77 9.58
CA GLY A 79 -2.43 -3.62 9.02
C GLY A 79 -2.53 -3.63 7.49
N ILE A 80 -3.15 -2.58 6.97
CA ILE A 80 -3.36 -2.34 5.55
C ILE A 80 -2.65 -1.04 5.16
N GLY A 81 -1.75 -1.12 4.19
CA GLY A 81 -1.12 0.04 3.56
C GLY A 81 -1.77 0.34 2.21
N VAL A 82 -2.14 1.59 1.96
CA VAL A 82 -2.75 2.01 0.70
C VAL A 82 -1.89 3.06 0.02
N GLY A 83 -1.37 2.75 -1.15
CA GLY A 83 -0.77 3.69 -2.09
C GLY A 83 -1.82 4.14 -3.10
N ILE A 84 -2.17 5.43 -3.10
CA ILE A 84 -3.23 5.94 -3.96
C ILE A 84 -2.74 7.09 -4.84
N CYS A 85 -3.10 7.06 -6.12
CA CYS A 85 -2.84 8.15 -7.05
C CYS A 85 -3.74 9.36 -6.77
N GLY A 86 -3.38 10.52 -7.30
CA GLY A 86 -4.15 11.75 -7.15
C GLY A 86 -3.83 12.53 -5.87
N THR A 87 -4.74 13.39 -5.47
CA THR A 87 -4.55 14.29 -4.31
C THR A 87 -5.06 13.63 -3.03
N ILE A 88 -4.23 13.62 -2.00
CA ILE A 88 -4.58 13.08 -0.68
C ILE A 88 -4.39 14.12 0.42
N ARG A 89 -5.16 13.97 1.51
CA ARG A 89 -4.88 14.61 2.80
C ARG A 89 -4.42 13.53 3.78
N LYS A 90 -3.09 13.36 3.84
CA LYS A 90 -2.44 12.28 4.58
C LYS A 90 -2.83 12.25 6.06
N THR A 91 -2.94 13.40 6.71
CA THR A 91 -3.30 13.53 8.14
C THR A 91 -4.69 12.98 8.47
N GLU A 92 -5.57 12.92 7.47
CA GLU A 92 -6.94 12.41 7.60
C GLU A 92 -7.13 11.05 6.93
N GLY A 93 -6.11 10.54 6.23
CA GLY A 93 -6.24 9.31 5.42
C GLY A 93 -7.32 9.43 4.33
N ARG A 94 -7.54 10.66 3.83
CA ARG A 94 -8.60 10.99 2.89
C ARG A 94 -8.04 11.19 1.49
N SER A 95 -8.63 10.53 0.49
CA SER A 95 -8.40 10.82 -0.91
C SER A 95 -9.31 11.96 -1.35
N LEU A 96 -8.73 13.05 -1.80
CA LEU A 96 -9.49 14.25 -2.17
C LEU A 96 -10.06 14.13 -3.58
N HIS A 97 -9.26 13.66 -4.53
CA HIS A 97 -9.69 13.58 -5.92
C HIS A 97 -8.85 12.59 -6.72
N ILE A 98 -9.51 11.80 -7.56
CA ILE A 98 -8.91 10.99 -8.64
C ILE A 98 -9.66 11.32 -9.93
N THR A 99 -8.98 11.97 -10.86
CA THR A 99 -9.60 12.52 -12.08
C THR A 99 -10.28 11.47 -12.96
N ARG A 100 -9.75 10.25 -12.97
CA ARG A 100 -10.20 9.16 -13.86
C ARG A 100 -11.32 8.30 -13.28
N ILE A 101 -11.78 8.59 -12.05
CA ILE A 101 -12.89 7.89 -11.41
C ILE A 101 -14.02 8.90 -11.24
N ARG A 102 -15.14 8.62 -11.87
CA ARG A 102 -16.30 9.52 -11.82
C ARG A 102 -16.88 9.57 -10.40
N GLY A 103 -17.06 10.78 -9.87
CA GLY A 103 -17.58 10.99 -8.53
C GLY A 103 -16.60 10.77 -7.38
N TRP A 104 -15.33 10.46 -7.66
CA TRP A 104 -14.32 10.30 -6.59
C TRP A 104 -13.91 11.62 -5.99
N LYS A 105 -14.57 12.00 -4.90
CA LYS A 105 -14.31 13.26 -4.18
C LYS A 105 -14.39 13.02 -2.66
N HIS A 106 -13.38 13.50 -1.93
CA HIS A 106 -13.33 13.47 -0.47
C HIS A 106 -13.62 12.09 0.16
N VAL A 107 -13.10 11.02 -0.42
CA VAL A 107 -13.29 9.65 0.06
C VAL A 107 -12.46 9.43 1.31
N GLU A 108 -13.10 9.11 2.42
CA GLU A 108 -12.46 8.82 3.72
C GLU A 108 -11.93 7.38 3.77
N LEU A 109 -10.99 7.09 2.86
CA LEU A 109 -10.56 5.74 2.57
C LEU A 109 -10.01 5.01 3.81
N GLN A 110 -9.22 5.70 4.64
CA GLN A 110 -8.69 5.14 5.88
C GLN A 110 -9.82 4.71 6.82
N ARG A 111 -10.79 5.59 7.06
CA ARG A 111 -11.93 5.31 7.94
C ARG A 111 -12.76 4.13 7.41
N ILE A 112 -13.12 4.15 6.13
CA ILE A 112 -13.90 3.08 5.49
C ILE A 112 -13.24 1.71 5.69
N LEU A 113 -11.93 1.62 5.45
CA LEU A 113 -11.20 0.37 5.59
C LEU A 113 -11.04 -0.04 7.07
N GLN A 114 -10.76 0.91 7.97
CA GLN A 114 -10.62 0.63 9.41
C GLN A 114 -11.93 0.11 10.02
N GLU A 115 -13.05 0.77 9.70
CA GLU A 115 -14.37 0.38 10.21
C GLU A 115 -14.81 -1.00 9.70
N LYS A 116 -14.54 -1.30 8.42
CA LYS A 116 -14.94 -2.59 7.84
C LYS A 116 -14.06 -3.76 8.28
N PHE A 117 -12.74 -3.57 8.35
CA PHE A 117 -11.81 -4.69 8.54
C PHE A 117 -11.21 -4.77 9.94
N HIS A 118 -11.41 -3.76 10.77
CA HIS A 118 -10.89 -3.67 12.15
C HIS A 118 -9.36 -3.86 12.22
N LEU A 119 -8.64 -3.31 11.23
CA LEU A 119 -7.19 -3.32 11.13
C LEU A 119 -6.66 -1.89 11.08
N PRO A 120 -5.43 -1.63 11.57
CA PRO A 120 -4.75 -0.36 11.31
C PRO A 120 -4.63 -0.11 9.81
N VAL A 121 -4.97 1.11 9.36
CA VAL A 121 -4.89 1.49 7.94
C VAL A 121 -4.06 2.74 7.78
N TYR A 122 -3.16 2.73 6.80
CA TYR A 122 -2.29 3.85 6.45
C TYR A 122 -2.45 4.18 4.97
N VAL A 123 -2.81 5.42 4.66
CA VAL A 123 -2.99 5.92 3.30
C VAL A 123 -1.88 6.90 2.96
N ASN A 124 -1.23 6.73 1.83
CA ASN A 124 -0.25 7.67 1.32
C ASN A 124 -0.35 7.77 -0.21
N ASN A 125 0.29 8.78 -0.79
CA ASN A 125 0.43 8.87 -2.25
C ASN A 125 1.31 7.70 -2.75
N ASP A 126 0.94 7.12 -3.89
CA ASP A 126 1.62 5.97 -4.50
C ASP A 126 3.09 6.28 -4.83
N VAL A 127 3.37 7.46 -5.39
CA VAL A 127 4.74 7.90 -5.71
C VAL A 127 5.59 8.09 -4.46
N HIS A 128 5.00 8.58 -3.37
CA HIS A 128 5.68 8.67 -2.07
C HIS A 128 6.09 7.29 -1.53
N LEU A 129 5.20 6.31 -1.65
CA LEU A 129 5.52 4.94 -1.21
C LEU A 129 6.61 4.30 -2.08
N LEU A 130 6.56 4.53 -3.40
CA LEU A 130 7.59 4.06 -4.32
C LEU A 130 8.97 4.67 -3.99
N ALA A 131 9.03 5.97 -3.70
CA ALA A 131 10.27 6.62 -3.25
C ALA A 131 10.84 6.00 -1.98
N LEU A 132 9.97 5.65 -1.01
CA LEU A 132 10.40 4.97 0.21
C LEU A 132 10.92 3.54 -0.04
N VAL A 133 10.35 2.83 -1.01
CA VAL A 133 10.83 1.50 -1.44
C VAL A 133 12.21 1.62 -2.08
N GLU A 134 12.40 2.56 -3.02
CA GLU A 134 13.68 2.80 -3.68
C GLU A 134 14.76 3.19 -2.68
N LYS A 135 14.43 4.06 -1.72
CA LYS A 135 15.33 4.40 -0.62
C LYS A 135 15.80 3.16 0.13
N LYS A 136 14.89 2.27 0.52
CA LYS A 136 15.23 1.03 1.24
C LYS A 136 16.07 0.06 0.43
N LYS A 137 15.87 0.03 -0.88
CA LYS A 137 16.52 -0.94 -1.78
C LYS A 137 17.95 -0.54 -2.12
N TYR A 138 18.16 0.73 -2.42
CA TYR A 138 19.42 1.21 -3.01
C TYR A 138 20.28 2.07 -2.09
N MET A 139 19.73 2.60 -0.99
CA MET A 139 20.38 3.59 -0.14
C MET A 139 20.48 3.11 1.31
N ARG A 140 20.97 1.87 1.51
CA ARG A 140 20.99 1.26 2.85
C ARG A 140 21.89 1.98 3.86
N GLU A 141 22.92 2.68 3.42
CA GLU A 141 23.95 3.27 4.28
C GLU A 141 24.23 4.75 3.97
N ASP A 142 23.68 5.28 2.89
CA ASP A 142 23.94 6.65 2.46
C ASP A 142 22.73 7.55 2.79
N ASN A 143 22.99 8.63 3.52
CA ASN A 143 22.00 9.69 3.80
C ASN A 143 21.78 10.59 2.56
N SER A 144 21.78 10.01 1.38
CA SER A 144 21.63 10.78 0.15
C SER A 144 20.23 11.29 -0.02
N ASP A 145 20.14 12.58 -0.27
CA ASP A 145 18.93 13.25 -0.68
C ASP A 145 18.66 12.94 -2.15
N PHE A 146 17.41 12.68 -2.51
CA PHE A 146 17.05 12.42 -3.89
C PHE A 146 15.61 12.80 -4.20
N ILE A 147 15.35 13.02 -5.48
CA ILE A 147 14.01 13.18 -6.03
C ILE A 147 13.64 11.90 -6.78
N TYR A 148 12.53 11.30 -6.41
CA TYR A 148 11.91 10.22 -7.17
C TYR A 148 10.86 10.80 -8.12
N ILE A 149 10.96 10.48 -9.41
CA ILE A 149 9.96 10.85 -10.41
C ILE A 149 9.29 9.58 -10.91
N GLY A 150 8.00 9.47 -10.67
CA GLY A 150 7.16 8.36 -11.14
C GLY A 150 6.40 8.78 -12.40
N ILE A 151 6.64 8.07 -13.51
CA ILE A 151 5.88 8.23 -14.75
C ILE A 151 5.05 6.96 -14.93
N ARG A 152 3.76 7.04 -14.63
CA ARG A 152 2.82 5.92 -14.68
C ARG A 152 1.56 6.35 -15.46
N SER A 153 0.38 6.22 -14.86
CA SER A 153 -0.87 6.79 -15.40
C SER A 153 -0.92 8.33 -15.33
N GLY A 154 0.00 8.93 -14.62
CA GLY A 154 0.28 10.35 -14.49
C GLY A 154 1.77 10.53 -14.20
N ILE A 155 2.17 11.77 -13.92
CA ILE A 155 3.52 12.13 -13.48
C ILE A 155 3.40 12.60 -12.04
N GLY A 156 4.20 12.02 -11.16
CA GLY A 156 4.31 12.42 -9.76
C GLY A 156 5.76 12.47 -9.32
N SER A 157 6.02 13.17 -8.23
CA SER A 157 7.36 13.22 -7.65
C SER A 157 7.30 13.12 -6.13
N ALA A 158 8.40 12.66 -5.56
CA ALA A 158 8.62 12.62 -4.13
C ALA A 158 10.06 13.05 -3.84
N TYR A 159 10.24 13.85 -2.79
CA TYR A 159 11.56 14.30 -2.36
C TYR A 159 11.93 13.65 -1.04
N ILE A 160 13.06 13.01 -1.01
CA ILE A 160 13.69 12.48 0.20
C ILE A 160 14.81 13.42 0.60
N TYR A 161 14.71 13.99 1.79
CA TYR A 161 15.69 14.89 2.36
C TYR A 161 16.02 14.48 3.79
N GLN A 162 17.30 14.43 4.13
CA GLN A 162 17.77 14.00 5.46
C GLN A 162 17.06 12.73 5.95
N ASN A 163 16.99 11.73 5.07
CA ASN A 163 16.33 10.46 5.33
C ASN A 163 14.80 10.52 5.53
N LYS A 164 14.14 11.65 5.30
CA LYS A 164 12.69 11.82 5.47
C LYS A 164 12.01 12.12 4.14
N LEU A 165 10.82 11.59 3.98
CA LEU A 165 9.92 11.99 2.90
C LEU A 165 9.34 13.37 3.24
N MET A 166 9.52 14.31 2.36
CA MET A 166 9.07 15.71 2.48
C MET A 166 7.67 15.87 1.91
#